data_bf4278a7872e7e0391e5f23dffccff60
#
_entry.id   bf4278a7872e7e0391e5f23dffccff60
#
_cell.length_a   1.000
_cell.length_b   1.000
_cell.length_c   1.000
_cell.angle_alpha   90.00
_cell.angle_beta   90.00
_cell.angle_gamma   90.00
#
_symmetry.space_group_name_H-M   'P 1'
#
loop_
_entity.id
_entity.type
_entity.pdbx_description
1 polymer ?
#
loop_
_entity_poly.entity_id
_entity_poly.type
_entity_poly.pdbx_seq_one_letter_code
_entity_poly.pdbx_strand_id
1 'polypeptide(L)'
;MKKVLILGSTGSIGKSTIEVIEANKEDFLITGLVARSNENLLLQQAKRFNVKNICLTENKNSREKYIPETDLEDLIRSDQVDIVVAAISGVAGLKNILSAIRSGKRVLIANKEPLVAAGQILMREAKKFNAEIIPIDSEHCAIHQCLANIEKKDIKKIIITCSGGPFLGKSLKSLKDVSAREALNHPVWKMGSKNLIDSASLMNKALEMIEAKWLFDLKSEQIEVIIHPQSIIHSMVETIDNSILSVMSEPDMKICIAYGLGYPKKINTSSKPLNFTENNLLEFINIDQMDFPSVKFAKDALNLGGIIPAVMNAANEVAVEKFINNEIKFNLIFDTIEHTMDEFKKGDLLHEPSLEQIISADEKARFTSLNFIKNIS
;
A
#
# COMPACT_ATOMS: atom_id res chain seq x y z
N MET A 1 23.44 14.96 3.88
CA MET A 1 22.86 13.68 3.44
C MET A 1 21.74 13.30 4.39
N LYS A 2 20.57 12.92 3.89
CA LYS A 2 19.46 12.38 4.68
C LYS A 2 19.70 10.91 4.98
N LYS A 3 19.45 10.51 6.22
CA LYS A 3 19.66 9.15 6.73
C LYS A 3 18.40 8.32 6.55
N VAL A 4 18.51 7.23 5.80
CA VAL A 4 17.35 6.42 5.37
C VAL A 4 17.40 5.03 5.99
N LEU A 5 16.33 4.65 6.68
CA LEU A 5 16.04 3.27 7.11
C LEU A 5 15.06 2.63 6.15
N ILE A 6 15.37 1.45 5.63
CA ILE A 6 14.50 0.72 4.70
C ILE A 6 13.91 -0.51 5.38
N LEU A 7 12.63 -0.45 5.71
CA LEU A 7 11.85 -1.58 6.22
C LEU A 7 11.34 -2.40 5.03
N GLY A 8 11.81 -3.63 4.88
CA GLY A 8 11.50 -4.48 3.72
C GLY A 8 12.48 -4.31 2.55
N SER A 9 13.78 -4.13 2.83
CA SER A 9 14.82 -3.82 1.83
C SER A 9 14.99 -4.85 0.72
N THR A 10 14.67 -6.11 0.97
CA THR A 10 14.79 -7.20 -0.01
C THR A 10 13.56 -7.38 -0.91
N GLY A 11 12.46 -6.68 -0.61
CA GLY A 11 11.25 -6.65 -1.41
C GLY A 11 11.38 -5.79 -2.67
N SER A 12 10.32 -5.72 -3.48
CA SER A 12 10.29 -4.93 -4.72
C SER A 12 10.58 -3.45 -4.45
N ILE A 13 9.82 -2.82 -3.54
CA ILE A 13 9.98 -1.41 -3.19
C ILE A 13 11.35 -1.15 -2.56
N GLY A 14 11.82 -2.03 -1.65
CA GLY A 14 13.14 -1.88 -1.04
C GLY A 14 14.28 -1.88 -2.06
N LYS A 15 14.23 -2.76 -3.07
CA LYS A 15 15.21 -2.80 -4.17
C LYS A 15 15.16 -1.51 -4.99
N SER A 16 13.98 -1.08 -5.40
CA SER A 16 13.80 0.18 -6.15
C SER A 16 14.25 1.39 -5.33
N THR A 17 14.04 1.39 -4.01
CA THR A 17 14.54 2.44 -3.11
C THR A 17 16.07 2.51 -3.12
N ILE A 18 16.72 1.36 -3.06
CA ILE A 18 18.19 1.28 -3.11
C ILE A 18 18.70 1.82 -4.45
N GLU A 19 18.07 1.48 -5.58
CA GLU A 19 18.45 2.01 -6.90
C GLU A 19 18.31 3.53 -6.98
N VAL A 20 17.22 4.11 -6.44
CA VAL A 20 17.03 5.56 -6.39
C VAL A 20 18.08 6.24 -5.50
N ILE A 21 18.38 5.66 -4.34
CA ILE A 21 19.42 6.20 -3.44
C ILE A 21 20.79 6.13 -4.11
N GLU A 22 21.10 5.07 -4.81
CA GLU A 22 22.36 4.92 -5.53
C GLU A 22 22.55 5.98 -6.63
N ALA A 23 21.47 6.34 -7.34
CA ALA A 23 21.48 7.42 -8.32
C ALA A 23 21.60 8.81 -7.70
N ASN A 24 21.40 8.94 -6.36
CA ASN A 24 21.44 10.19 -5.59
C ASN A 24 22.30 10.05 -4.32
N LYS A 25 23.43 9.35 -4.42
CA LYS A 25 24.29 8.97 -3.27
C LYS A 25 24.88 10.15 -2.50
N GLU A 26 24.92 11.33 -3.09
CA GLU A 26 25.40 12.55 -2.42
C GLU A 26 24.33 13.14 -1.47
N ASP A 27 23.06 12.80 -1.68
CA ASP A 27 21.94 13.34 -0.91
C ASP A 27 21.47 12.39 0.20
N PHE A 28 21.66 11.07 0.03
CA PHE A 28 21.11 10.04 0.92
C PHE A 28 22.15 9.04 1.41
N LEU A 29 22.00 8.62 2.65
CA LEU A 29 22.78 7.58 3.30
C LEU A 29 21.84 6.49 3.84
N ILE A 30 22.04 5.25 3.44
CA ILE A 30 21.31 4.10 4.02
C ILE A 30 21.95 3.80 5.39
N THR A 31 21.18 3.96 6.46
CA THR A 31 21.64 3.74 7.83
C THR A 31 21.10 2.46 8.46
N GLY A 32 20.07 1.86 7.87
CA GLY A 32 19.52 0.60 8.34
C GLY A 32 18.76 -0.15 7.25
N LEU A 33 18.84 -1.48 7.30
CA LEU A 33 18.15 -2.40 6.38
C LEU A 33 17.43 -3.49 7.18
N VAL A 34 16.14 -3.65 6.90
CA VAL A 34 15.30 -4.68 7.53
C VAL A 34 14.75 -5.60 6.47
N ALA A 35 14.85 -6.91 6.69
CA ALA A 35 14.25 -7.93 5.84
C ALA A 35 13.54 -8.99 6.69
N ARG A 36 12.60 -9.72 6.08
CA ARG A 36 11.87 -10.80 6.74
C ARG A 36 12.71 -12.08 6.82
N SER A 37 13.09 -12.65 5.67
CA SER A 37 13.72 -13.97 5.57
C SER A 37 14.88 -14.06 4.57
N ASN A 38 14.99 -13.10 3.62
CA ASN A 38 16.02 -13.14 2.58
C ASN A 38 17.36 -12.63 3.10
N GLU A 39 18.04 -13.46 3.91
CA GLU A 39 19.35 -13.17 4.52
C GLU A 39 20.42 -12.86 3.48
N ASN A 40 20.51 -13.67 2.41
CA ASN A 40 21.58 -13.52 1.42
C ASN A 40 21.55 -12.14 0.75
N LEU A 41 20.37 -11.70 0.30
CA LEU A 41 20.24 -10.38 -0.32
C LEU A 41 20.44 -9.25 0.68
N LEU A 42 19.93 -9.39 1.91
CA LEU A 42 20.14 -8.41 2.98
C LEU A 42 21.63 -8.16 3.25
N LEU A 43 22.43 -9.24 3.34
CA LEU A 43 23.88 -9.15 3.55
C LEU A 43 24.61 -8.55 2.35
N GLN A 44 24.20 -8.88 1.13
CA GLN A 44 24.75 -8.26 -0.08
C GLN A 44 24.49 -6.75 -0.09
N GLN A 45 23.26 -6.32 0.22
CA GLN A 45 22.90 -4.91 0.33
C GLN A 45 23.71 -4.22 1.43
N ALA A 46 23.80 -4.81 2.62
CA ALA A 46 24.56 -4.25 3.75
C ALA A 46 26.04 -4.07 3.41
N LYS A 47 26.66 -5.06 2.77
CA LYS A 47 28.06 -4.98 2.31
C LYS A 47 28.26 -3.89 1.27
N ARG A 48 27.35 -3.81 0.26
CA ARG A 48 27.43 -2.84 -0.84
C ARG A 48 27.41 -1.40 -0.35
N PHE A 49 26.56 -1.10 0.64
CA PHE A 49 26.35 0.25 1.17
C PHE A 49 27.01 0.50 2.52
N ASN A 50 27.83 -0.44 3.01
CA ASN A 50 28.51 -0.38 4.30
C ASN A 50 27.53 -0.11 5.49
N VAL A 51 26.33 -0.74 5.45
CA VAL A 51 25.30 -0.59 6.47
C VAL A 51 25.59 -1.56 7.63
N LYS A 52 25.67 -1.02 8.86
CA LYS A 52 25.91 -1.83 10.07
C LYS A 52 24.60 -2.28 10.74
N ASN A 53 23.57 -1.44 10.70
CA ASN A 53 22.29 -1.75 11.32
C ASN A 53 21.44 -2.62 10.37
N ILE A 54 21.48 -3.92 10.55
CA ILE A 54 20.71 -4.88 9.77
C ILE A 54 19.83 -5.73 10.70
N CYS A 55 18.56 -5.92 10.33
CA CYS A 55 17.61 -6.73 11.07
C CYS A 55 16.97 -7.77 10.14
N LEU A 56 16.88 -9.03 10.62
CA LEU A 56 16.21 -10.13 9.95
C LEU A 56 15.11 -10.67 10.87
N THR A 57 13.84 -10.34 10.61
CA THR A 57 12.73 -10.56 11.56
C THR A 57 12.34 -12.04 11.73
N GLU A 58 12.55 -12.90 10.73
CA GLU A 58 12.35 -14.36 10.86
C GLU A 58 13.63 -15.12 11.18
N ASN A 59 14.63 -14.46 11.78
CA ASN A 59 15.86 -15.14 12.16
C ASN A 59 15.67 -15.98 13.42
N LYS A 60 15.64 -17.30 13.27
CA LYS A 60 15.57 -18.25 14.38
C LYS A 60 16.93 -18.46 15.10
N ASN A 61 18.02 -17.98 14.51
CA ASN A 61 19.37 -18.11 15.04
C ASN A 61 19.89 -16.73 15.41
N SER A 62 19.95 -16.39 16.70
CA SER A 62 20.54 -15.14 17.18
C SER A 62 22.02 -15.08 16.76
N ARG A 63 22.32 -14.34 15.71
CA ARG A 63 23.69 -14.04 15.29
C ARG A 63 24.00 -12.61 15.70
N GLU A 64 25.11 -12.38 16.34
CA GLU A 64 25.58 -11.06 16.83
C GLU A 64 25.63 -9.97 15.75
N LYS A 65 25.58 -10.35 14.46
CA LYS A 65 25.62 -9.39 13.35
C LYS A 65 24.31 -8.67 13.07
N TYR A 66 23.18 -9.13 13.64
CA TYR A 66 21.86 -8.51 13.47
C TYR A 66 21.48 -7.73 14.70
N ILE A 67 20.89 -6.55 14.50
CA ILE A 67 20.17 -5.90 15.59
C ILE A 67 18.91 -6.73 15.90
N PRO A 68 18.59 -6.96 17.17
CA PRO A 68 17.33 -7.59 17.57
C PRO A 68 16.14 -6.76 17.06
N GLU A 69 15.01 -7.41 16.77
CA GLU A 69 13.80 -6.70 16.39
C GLU A 69 13.33 -5.74 17.50
N THR A 70 13.61 -6.06 18.76
CA THR A 70 13.37 -5.19 19.92
C THR A 70 14.11 -3.87 19.85
N ASP A 71 15.32 -3.85 19.28
CA ASP A 71 16.17 -2.66 19.19
C ASP A 71 15.88 -1.84 17.92
N LEU A 72 15.06 -2.38 17.00
CA LEU A 72 14.66 -1.67 15.78
C LEU A 72 13.89 -0.39 16.10
N GLU A 73 13.07 -0.40 17.14
CA GLU A 73 12.34 0.78 17.60
C GLU A 73 13.28 1.89 18.07
N ASP A 74 14.33 1.54 18.80
CA ASP A 74 15.36 2.48 19.26
C ASP A 74 16.16 3.08 18.08
N LEU A 75 16.48 2.27 17.07
CA LEU A 75 17.09 2.77 15.83
C LEU A 75 16.17 3.76 15.13
N ILE A 76 14.90 3.43 14.98
CA ILE A 76 13.90 4.31 14.34
C ILE A 76 13.84 5.67 15.05
N ARG A 77 13.85 5.67 16.39
CA ARG A 77 13.78 6.89 17.21
C ARG A 77 15.06 7.70 17.21
N SER A 78 16.19 7.09 16.91
CA SER A 78 17.50 7.72 17.01
C SER A 78 17.74 8.82 15.96
N ASP A 79 18.77 9.64 16.18
CA ASP A 79 19.24 10.63 15.22
C ASP A 79 19.98 10.01 14.00
N GLN A 80 20.05 8.67 13.95
CA GLN A 80 20.60 7.95 12.80
C GLN A 80 19.57 7.74 11.69
N VAL A 81 18.32 8.19 11.87
CA VAL A 81 17.24 8.04 10.89
C VAL A 81 16.53 9.37 10.72
N ASP A 82 16.45 9.86 9.49
CA ASP A 82 15.63 11.01 9.07
C ASP A 82 14.37 10.54 8.33
N ILE A 83 14.52 9.50 7.51
CA ILE A 83 13.47 8.97 6.63
C ILE A 83 13.32 7.47 6.86
N VAL A 84 12.09 7.01 7.02
CA VAL A 84 11.73 5.59 7.09
C VAL A 84 10.95 5.22 5.83
N VAL A 85 11.46 4.27 5.05
CA VAL A 85 10.72 3.69 3.93
C VAL A 85 9.98 2.45 4.44
N ALA A 86 8.66 2.55 4.54
CA ALA A 86 7.79 1.50 5.07
C ALA A 86 7.31 0.60 3.92
N ALA A 87 8.03 -0.51 3.68
CA ALA A 87 7.77 -1.46 2.60
C ALA A 87 7.65 -2.92 3.10
N ILE A 88 7.22 -3.11 4.35
CA ILE A 88 6.87 -4.42 4.90
C ILE A 88 5.40 -4.70 4.54
N SER A 89 5.13 -5.77 3.80
CA SER A 89 3.78 -6.15 3.36
C SER A 89 2.85 -6.45 4.54
N GLY A 90 1.57 -6.13 4.38
CA GLY A 90 0.53 -6.37 5.37
C GLY A 90 0.60 -5.42 6.58
N VAL A 91 -0.17 -5.72 7.62
CA VAL A 91 -0.26 -4.90 8.86
C VAL A 91 0.98 -5.04 9.74
N ALA A 92 1.88 -6.00 9.48
CA ALA A 92 3.08 -6.27 10.30
C ALA A 92 4.00 -5.04 10.49
N GLY A 93 4.02 -4.11 9.51
CA GLY A 93 4.81 -2.87 9.60
C GLY A 93 4.21 -1.78 10.49
N LEU A 94 2.97 -1.93 10.98
CA LEU A 94 2.20 -0.87 11.63
C LEU A 94 2.91 -0.28 12.88
N LYS A 95 3.46 -1.13 13.75
CA LYS A 95 4.17 -0.68 14.96
C LYS A 95 5.40 0.17 14.62
N ASN A 96 6.18 -0.24 13.63
CA ASN A 96 7.37 0.49 13.19
C ASN A 96 7.00 1.84 12.53
N ILE A 97 5.94 1.87 11.74
CA ILE A 97 5.39 3.11 11.15
C ILE A 97 4.97 4.06 12.27
N LEU A 98 4.24 3.58 13.26
CA LEU A 98 3.79 4.40 14.39
C LEU A 98 4.95 4.93 15.22
N SER A 99 5.99 4.12 15.45
CA SER A 99 7.22 4.55 16.12
C SER A 99 7.94 5.65 15.34
N ALA A 100 8.05 5.52 14.01
CA ALA A 100 8.62 6.55 13.14
C ALA A 100 7.83 7.86 13.18
N ILE A 101 6.50 7.77 13.10
CA ILE A 101 5.59 8.93 13.19
C ILE A 101 5.76 9.62 14.54
N ARG A 102 5.73 8.89 15.66
CA ARG A 102 5.87 9.45 17.01
C ARG A 102 7.24 10.07 17.26
N SER A 103 8.22 9.76 16.44
CA SER A 103 9.55 10.34 16.46
C SER A 103 9.75 11.51 15.48
N GLY A 104 8.65 12.00 14.87
CA GLY A 104 8.69 13.12 13.93
C GLY A 104 9.46 12.84 12.65
N LYS A 105 9.63 11.56 12.27
CA LYS A 105 10.37 11.20 11.05
C LYS A 105 9.52 11.40 9.81
N ARG A 106 10.18 11.57 8.64
CA ARG A 106 9.50 11.41 7.36
C ARG A 106 9.25 9.93 7.12
N VAL A 107 8.01 9.54 6.83
CA VAL A 107 7.64 8.16 6.56
C VAL A 107 7.13 8.04 5.13
N LEU A 108 7.83 7.28 4.31
CA LEU A 108 7.41 6.94 2.95
C LEU A 108 6.58 5.66 3.04
N ILE A 109 5.27 5.77 2.86
CA ILE A 109 4.36 4.62 2.96
C ILE A 109 4.18 3.99 1.59
N ALA A 110 4.67 2.74 1.45
CA ALA A 110 4.55 1.94 0.24
C ALA A 110 3.42 0.91 0.34
N ASN A 111 3.18 0.39 1.53
CA ASN A 111 2.12 -0.60 1.77
C ASN A 111 0.91 0.08 2.39
N LYS A 112 -0.23 -0.22 1.83
CA LYS A 112 -1.51 0.43 2.15
C LYS A 112 -2.18 -0.13 3.40
N GLU A 113 -1.91 -1.37 3.76
CA GLU A 113 -2.61 -2.08 4.81
C GLU A 113 -2.56 -1.40 6.20
N PRO A 114 -1.45 -0.79 6.63
CA PRO A 114 -1.41 -0.02 7.87
C PRO A 114 -2.33 1.21 7.87
N LEU A 115 -2.43 1.92 6.73
CA LEU A 115 -3.35 3.05 6.57
C LEU A 115 -4.80 2.58 6.51
N VAL A 116 -5.07 1.46 5.85
CA VAL A 116 -6.41 0.86 5.82
C VAL A 116 -6.85 0.47 7.23
N ALA A 117 -6.00 -0.24 7.97
CA ALA A 117 -6.34 -0.75 9.29
C ALA A 117 -6.39 0.34 10.38
N ALA A 118 -5.46 1.28 10.38
CA ALA A 118 -5.23 2.23 11.48
C ALA A 118 -5.03 3.68 11.00
N GLY A 119 -5.51 4.04 9.81
CA GLY A 119 -5.23 5.35 9.20
C GLY A 119 -5.64 6.52 10.07
N GLN A 120 -6.79 6.44 10.76
CA GLN A 120 -7.23 7.47 11.71
C GLN A 120 -6.18 7.72 12.80
N ILE A 121 -5.64 6.67 13.39
CA ILE A 121 -4.61 6.77 14.42
C ILE A 121 -3.32 7.34 13.82
N LEU A 122 -2.86 6.79 12.69
CA LEU A 122 -1.61 7.21 12.05
C LEU A 122 -1.63 8.69 11.67
N MET A 123 -2.71 9.18 11.06
CA MET A 123 -2.83 10.58 10.65
C MET A 123 -2.95 11.53 11.86
N ARG A 124 -3.68 11.12 12.93
CA ARG A 124 -3.75 11.87 14.18
C ARG A 124 -2.38 11.98 14.85
N GLU A 125 -1.64 10.87 14.97
CA GLU A 125 -0.30 10.87 15.55
C GLU A 125 0.70 11.66 14.67
N ALA A 126 0.61 11.57 13.34
CA ALA A 126 1.45 12.35 12.44
C ALA A 126 1.29 13.86 12.66
N LYS A 127 0.04 14.33 12.78
CA LYS A 127 -0.24 15.73 13.10
C LYS A 127 0.31 16.11 14.47
N LYS A 128 0.13 15.26 15.50
CA LYS A 128 0.58 15.50 16.87
C LYS A 128 2.10 15.61 16.99
N PHE A 129 2.84 14.78 16.28
CA PHE A 129 4.30 14.70 16.35
C PHE A 129 5.00 15.42 15.19
N ASN A 130 4.26 16.16 14.37
CA ASN A 130 4.77 16.86 13.18
C ASN A 130 5.58 15.94 12.25
N ALA A 131 5.15 14.69 12.12
CA ALA A 131 5.74 13.73 11.20
C ALA A 131 5.17 13.93 9.79
N GLU A 132 6.01 13.73 8.80
CA GLU A 132 5.62 13.88 7.39
C GLU A 132 5.37 12.50 6.78
N ILE A 133 4.11 12.23 6.45
CA ILE A 133 3.72 11.00 5.74
C ILE A 133 3.63 11.31 4.26
N ILE A 134 4.47 10.63 3.45
CA ILE A 134 4.47 10.77 1.99
C ILE A 134 4.08 9.42 1.38
N PRO A 135 2.96 9.35 0.65
CA PRO A 135 2.59 8.12 -0.04
C PRO A 135 3.53 7.87 -1.23
N ILE A 136 3.97 6.63 -1.37
CA ILE A 136 4.71 6.17 -2.53
C ILE A 136 3.99 5.06 -3.30
N ASP A 137 2.75 4.72 -2.92
CA ASP A 137 1.82 4.04 -3.83
C ASP A 137 1.51 4.97 -5.00
N SER A 138 1.48 4.45 -6.24
CA SER A 138 1.54 5.29 -7.45
C SER A 138 0.38 6.28 -7.55
N GLU A 139 -0.81 5.83 -7.25
CA GLU A 139 -2.03 6.61 -7.30
C GLU A 139 -2.04 7.73 -6.24
N HIS A 140 -1.68 7.40 -5.02
CA HIS A 140 -1.64 8.38 -3.92
C HIS A 140 -0.47 9.35 -4.05
N CYS A 141 0.67 8.88 -4.57
CA CYS A 141 1.79 9.74 -4.93
C CYS A 141 1.37 10.80 -5.98
N ALA A 142 0.59 10.38 -6.98
CA ALA A 142 0.08 11.28 -8.00
C ALA A 142 -0.90 12.31 -7.41
N ILE A 143 -1.86 11.87 -6.59
CA ILE A 143 -2.81 12.76 -5.91
C ILE A 143 -2.06 13.76 -5.02
N HIS A 144 -1.10 13.28 -4.21
CA HIS A 144 -0.29 14.14 -3.35
C HIS A 144 0.46 15.23 -4.14
N GLN A 145 0.98 14.90 -5.33
CA GLN A 145 1.62 15.87 -6.21
C GLN A 145 0.62 16.88 -6.77
N CYS A 146 -0.57 16.45 -7.20
CA CYS A 146 -1.61 17.33 -7.71
C CYS A 146 -2.11 18.30 -6.64
N LEU A 147 -2.18 17.85 -5.38
CA LEU A 147 -2.69 18.66 -4.26
C LEU A 147 -1.70 19.68 -3.69
N ALA A 148 -0.44 19.67 -4.13
CA ALA A 148 0.62 20.51 -3.54
C ALA A 148 0.29 22.01 -3.48
N ASN A 149 -0.59 22.52 -4.37
CA ASN A 149 -0.99 23.93 -4.44
C ASN A 149 -2.52 24.10 -4.51
N ILE A 150 -3.29 23.12 -4.05
CA ILE A 150 -4.76 23.15 -4.05
C ILE A 150 -5.23 23.19 -2.60
N GLU A 151 -6.06 24.17 -2.27
CA GLU A 151 -6.71 24.20 -0.96
C GLU A 151 -7.77 23.09 -0.88
N LYS A 152 -7.92 22.48 0.29
CA LYS A 152 -8.85 21.38 0.51
C LYS A 152 -10.30 21.71 0.09
N LYS A 153 -10.74 22.96 0.28
CA LYS A 153 -12.08 23.42 -0.11
C LYS A 153 -12.31 23.43 -1.62
N ASP A 154 -11.22 23.49 -2.42
CA ASP A 154 -11.27 23.55 -3.88
C ASP A 154 -11.23 22.15 -4.52
N ILE A 155 -11.08 21.09 -3.71
CA ILE A 155 -11.14 19.71 -4.16
C ILE A 155 -12.60 19.29 -4.29
N LYS A 156 -13.05 19.04 -5.53
CA LYS A 156 -14.37 18.47 -5.79
C LYS A 156 -14.36 16.97 -5.55
N LYS A 157 -13.41 16.25 -6.15
CA LYS A 157 -13.17 14.82 -5.97
C LYS A 157 -11.79 14.41 -6.45
N ILE A 158 -11.37 13.23 -6.03
CA ILE A 158 -10.24 12.51 -6.62
C ILE A 158 -10.73 11.34 -7.45
N ILE A 159 -9.96 10.98 -8.48
CA ILE A 159 -10.26 9.86 -9.37
C ILE A 159 -9.05 8.94 -9.37
N ILE A 160 -9.18 7.80 -8.72
CA ILE A 160 -8.14 6.78 -8.64
C ILE A 160 -8.19 5.94 -9.91
N THR A 161 -7.09 5.87 -10.65
CA THR A 161 -7.00 5.03 -11.85
C THR A 161 -6.63 3.60 -11.49
N CYS A 162 -7.04 2.63 -12.30
CA CYS A 162 -6.59 1.25 -12.21
C CYS A 162 -6.42 0.62 -13.59
N SER A 163 -5.52 -0.35 -13.71
CA SER A 163 -5.32 -1.08 -14.99
C SER A 163 -6.49 -1.97 -15.39
N GLY A 164 -7.40 -2.29 -14.45
CA GLY A 164 -8.41 -3.34 -14.61
C GLY A 164 -7.89 -4.77 -14.36
N GLY A 165 -6.57 -4.92 -14.16
CA GLY A 165 -5.92 -6.20 -13.87
C GLY A 165 -5.97 -7.21 -15.03
N PRO A 166 -5.61 -8.48 -14.78
CA PRO A 166 -5.56 -9.52 -15.82
C PRO A 166 -6.95 -9.96 -16.29
N PHE A 167 -8.02 -9.55 -15.62
CA PHE A 167 -9.38 -9.99 -15.90
C PHE A 167 -10.27 -8.87 -16.43
N LEU A 168 -9.69 -7.79 -16.94
CA LEU A 168 -10.44 -6.73 -17.59
C LEU A 168 -11.38 -7.28 -18.68
N GLY A 169 -12.66 -6.91 -18.63
CA GLY A 169 -13.70 -7.36 -19.56
C GLY A 169 -14.26 -8.76 -19.31
N LYS A 170 -13.83 -9.45 -18.23
CA LYS A 170 -14.38 -10.74 -17.82
C LYS A 170 -15.42 -10.58 -16.71
N SER A 171 -16.52 -11.35 -16.76
CA SER A 171 -17.48 -11.42 -15.66
C SER A 171 -16.95 -12.29 -14.52
N LEU A 172 -17.34 -11.97 -13.28
CA LEU A 172 -16.97 -12.78 -12.11
C LEU A 172 -17.37 -14.26 -12.26
N LYS A 173 -18.53 -14.53 -12.87
CA LYS A 173 -18.99 -15.89 -13.14
C LYS A 173 -18.03 -16.70 -14.01
N SER A 174 -17.36 -16.06 -14.97
CA SER A 174 -16.39 -16.71 -15.87
C SER A 174 -15.06 -17.02 -15.18
N LEU A 175 -14.82 -16.49 -13.99
CA LEU A 175 -13.56 -16.62 -13.25
C LEU A 175 -13.58 -17.68 -12.16
N LYS A 176 -14.66 -18.48 -12.06
CA LYS A 176 -14.83 -19.48 -11.01
C LYS A 176 -13.68 -20.48 -10.90
N ASP A 177 -13.14 -20.91 -12.05
CA ASP A 177 -12.11 -21.95 -12.12
C ASP A 177 -10.73 -21.38 -12.53
N VAL A 178 -10.56 -20.05 -12.43
CA VAL A 178 -9.28 -19.39 -12.73
C VAL A 178 -8.23 -19.80 -11.71
N SER A 179 -7.03 -20.08 -12.19
CA SER A 179 -5.88 -20.46 -11.37
C SER A 179 -5.16 -19.24 -10.76
N ALA A 180 -4.46 -19.47 -9.65
CA ALA A 180 -3.59 -18.45 -9.08
C ALA A 180 -2.54 -17.94 -10.10
N ARG A 181 -2.02 -18.84 -10.96
CA ARG A 181 -1.06 -18.47 -12.00
C ARG A 181 -1.64 -17.47 -13.01
N GLU A 182 -2.90 -17.63 -13.41
CA GLU A 182 -3.55 -16.69 -14.32
C GLU A 182 -3.79 -15.34 -13.64
N ALA A 183 -4.22 -15.33 -12.38
CA ALA A 183 -4.43 -14.12 -11.60
C ALA A 183 -3.13 -13.36 -11.28
N LEU A 184 -1.99 -14.06 -11.20
CA LEU A 184 -0.66 -13.46 -11.01
C LEU A 184 -0.08 -12.84 -12.28
N ASN A 185 -0.68 -13.06 -13.45
CA ASN A 185 -0.18 -12.55 -14.72
C ASN A 185 -0.69 -11.14 -15.03
N HIS A 186 -0.18 -10.14 -14.31
CA HIS A 186 -0.59 -8.75 -14.52
C HIS A 186 0.01 -8.16 -15.81
N PRO A 187 -0.80 -7.45 -16.64
CA PRO A 187 -0.35 -6.96 -17.95
C PRO A 187 0.73 -5.88 -17.90
N VAL A 188 0.76 -5.06 -16.83
CA VAL A 188 1.63 -3.87 -16.75
C VAL A 188 2.62 -3.97 -15.59
N TRP A 189 2.14 -4.21 -14.37
CA TRP A 189 2.94 -4.10 -13.15
C TRP A 189 3.61 -5.41 -12.72
N LYS A 190 4.85 -5.31 -12.23
CA LYS A 190 5.55 -6.40 -11.53
C LYS A 190 5.53 -6.12 -10.03
N MET A 191 4.66 -6.80 -9.32
CA MET A 191 4.43 -6.60 -7.87
C MET A 191 4.60 -7.91 -7.10
N GLY A 192 4.51 -7.83 -5.77
CA GLY A 192 4.40 -9.02 -4.93
C GLY A 192 3.09 -9.78 -5.20
N SER A 193 3.10 -11.10 -4.93
CA SER A 193 1.97 -11.98 -5.25
C SER A 193 0.64 -11.50 -4.66
N LYS A 194 0.64 -11.02 -3.42
CA LYS A 194 -0.56 -10.45 -2.76
C LYS A 194 -1.14 -9.30 -3.57
N ASN A 195 -0.32 -8.30 -3.95
CA ASN A 195 -0.77 -7.13 -4.71
C ASN A 195 -1.25 -7.49 -6.13
N LEU A 196 -0.67 -8.54 -6.74
CA LEU A 196 -1.12 -9.04 -8.04
C LEU A 196 -2.53 -9.65 -7.95
N ILE A 197 -2.82 -10.44 -6.90
CA ILE A 197 -4.18 -10.98 -6.67
C ILE A 197 -5.15 -9.86 -6.30
N ASP A 198 -4.73 -8.89 -5.47
CA ASP A 198 -5.55 -7.72 -5.16
C ASP A 198 -5.88 -6.89 -6.41
N SER A 199 -4.95 -6.77 -7.36
CA SER A 199 -5.21 -6.15 -8.65
C SER A 199 -6.20 -6.97 -9.49
N ALA A 200 -6.03 -8.29 -9.53
CA ALA A 200 -6.92 -9.19 -10.27
C ALA A 200 -8.35 -9.18 -9.74
N SER A 201 -8.53 -9.00 -8.43
CA SER A 201 -9.83 -8.91 -7.75
C SER A 201 -10.35 -7.50 -7.58
N LEU A 202 -9.64 -6.47 -7.99
CA LEU A 202 -9.89 -5.04 -7.69
C LEU A 202 -9.88 -4.70 -6.18
N MET A 203 -9.50 -5.64 -5.31
CA MET A 203 -9.31 -5.34 -3.88
C MET A 203 -8.20 -4.32 -3.66
N ASN A 204 -7.21 -4.24 -4.55
CA ASN A 204 -6.21 -3.17 -4.52
C ASN A 204 -6.87 -1.79 -4.52
N LYS A 205 -7.88 -1.56 -5.40
CA LYS A 205 -8.60 -0.28 -5.45
C LYS A 205 -9.48 -0.07 -4.22
N ALA A 206 -10.08 -1.14 -3.69
CA ALA A 206 -10.82 -1.06 -2.44
C ALA A 206 -9.94 -0.56 -1.28
N LEU A 207 -8.74 -1.11 -1.14
CA LEU A 207 -7.77 -0.68 -0.13
C LEU A 207 -7.30 0.76 -0.38
N GLU A 208 -7.04 1.13 -1.62
CA GLU A 208 -6.61 2.47 -2.02
C GLU A 208 -7.68 3.55 -1.78
N MET A 209 -8.95 3.24 -1.94
CA MET A 209 -10.03 4.18 -1.58
C MET A 209 -9.99 4.52 -0.08
N ILE A 210 -9.73 3.55 0.77
CA ILE A 210 -9.63 3.77 2.22
C ILE A 210 -8.35 4.53 2.57
N GLU A 211 -7.23 4.19 1.94
CA GLU A 211 -5.97 4.90 2.09
C GLU A 211 -6.12 6.38 1.71
N ALA A 212 -6.74 6.67 0.56
CA ALA A 212 -6.99 8.03 0.08
C ALA A 212 -7.81 8.87 1.06
N LYS A 213 -8.86 8.27 1.65
CA LYS A 213 -9.65 8.95 2.70
C LYS A 213 -8.76 9.48 3.81
N TRP A 214 -7.86 8.65 4.32
CA TRP A 214 -7.01 9.02 5.44
C TRP A 214 -5.91 10.00 5.05
N LEU A 215 -5.21 9.75 3.95
CA LEU A 215 -4.10 10.59 3.50
C LEU A 215 -4.54 12.02 3.15
N PHE A 216 -5.70 12.16 2.54
CA PHE A 216 -6.17 13.45 2.00
C PHE A 216 -7.38 14.01 2.75
N ASP A 217 -7.81 13.33 3.82
CA ASP A 217 -8.96 13.73 4.66
C ASP A 217 -10.21 14.03 3.82
N LEU A 218 -10.57 13.09 2.93
CA LEU A 218 -11.70 13.18 2.02
C LEU A 218 -12.90 12.38 2.52
N LYS A 219 -14.10 12.73 2.02
CA LYS A 219 -15.31 11.93 2.21
C LYS A 219 -15.36 10.81 1.18
N SER A 220 -16.09 9.73 1.46
CA SER A 220 -16.19 8.59 0.54
C SER A 220 -16.80 8.97 -0.82
N GLU A 221 -17.71 9.95 -0.84
CA GLU A 221 -18.36 10.47 -2.06
C GLU A 221 -17.41 11.26 -2.96
N GLN A 222 -16.28 11.72 -2.42
CA GLN A 222 -15.24 12.43 -3.15
C GLN A 222 -14.20 11.51 -3.77
N ILE A 223 -14.34 10.17 -3.62
CA ILE A 223 -13.36 9.19 -4.10
C ILE A 223 -14.02 8.33 -5.17
N GLU A 224 -13.60 8.51 -6.41
CA GLU A 224 -14.05 7.72 -7.55
C GLU A 224 -12.92 6.81 -8.05
N VAL A 225 -13.29 5.74 -8.74
CA VAL A 225 -12.36 4.82 -9.40
C VAL A 225 -12.71 4.73 -10.88
N ILE A 226 -11.70 4.78 -11.75
CA ILE A 226 -11.83 4.59 -13.18
C ILE A 226 -10.78 3.63 -13.70
N ILE A 227 -11.12 2.81 -14.70
CA ILE A 227 -10.16 1.91 -15.34
C ILE A 227 -9.41 2.71 -16.42
N HIS A 228 -8.08 2.60 -16.37
CA HIS A 228 -7.14 3.14 -17.35
C HIS A 228 -6.10 2.07 -17.68
N PRO A 229 -6.35 1.23 -18.70
CA PRO A 229 -5.55 0.03 -18.96
C PRO A 229 -4.07 0.29 -19.18
N GLN A 230 -3.71 1.43 -19.76
CA GLN A 230 -2.32 1.80 -20.06
C GLN A 230 -1.51 2.15 -18.80
N SER A 231 -2.17 2.47 -17.67
CA SER A 231 -1.54 2.84 -16.40
C SER A 231 -0.51 3.98 -16.51
N ILE A 232 -0.69 4.90 -17.46
CA ILE A 232 0.16 6.07 -17.68
C ILE A 232 -0.27 7.23 -16.78
N ILE A 233 -1.59 7.45 -16.65
CA ILE A 233 -2.17 8.39 -15.70
C ILE A 233 -2.35 7.66 -14.38
N HIS A 234 -1.63 8.15 -13.35
CA HIS A 234 -1.57 7.48 -12.05
C HIS A 234 -2.63 7.95 -11.04
N SER A 235 -3.44 8.88 -11.35
CA SER A 235 -4.68 9.37 -10.72
C SER A 235 -4.94 10.82 -11.14
N MET A 236 -6.12 11.33 -10.78
CA MET A 236 -6.55 12.67 -11.14
C MET A 236 -7.22 13.35 -9.94
N VAL A 237 -7.15 14.68 -9.90
CA VAL A 237 -7.87 15.54 -8.96
C VAL A 237 -8.76 16.48 -9.76
N GLU A 238 -10.07 16.44 -9.54
CA GLU A 238 -11.03 17.38 -10.08
C GLU A 238 -11.31 18.48 -9.06
N THR A 239 -11.15 19.72 -9.49
CA THR A 239 -11.40 20.92 -8.69
C THR A 239 -12.82 21.47 -8.90
N ILE A 240 -13.26 22.39 -8.03
CA ILE A 240 -14.61 22.96 -8.04
C ILE A 240 -14.95 23.70 -9.35
N ASP A 241 -13.93 24.16 -10.10
CA ASP A 241 -14.07 24.79 -11.42
C ASP A 241 -14.12 23.77 -12.55
N ASN A 242 -14.18 22.46 -12.25
CA ASN A 242 -14.15 21.31 -13.13
C ASN A 242 -12.83 21.12 -13.90
N SER A 243 -11.76 21.78 -13.51
CA SER A 243 -10.42 21.45 -14.00
C SER A 243 -9.96 20.11 -13.46
N ILE A 244 -9.20 19.35 -14.28
CA ILE A 244 -8.62 18.06 -13.86
C ILE A 244 -7.10 18.15 -13.92
N LEU A 245 -6.45 17.90 -12.78
CA LEU A 245 -5.01 17.77 -12.68
C LEU A 245 -4.63 16.30 -12.59
N SER A 246 -3.54 15.91 -13.22
CA SER A 246 -3.05 14.54 -13.20
C SER A 246 -1.52 14.48 -13.25
N VAL A 247 -0.97 13.37 -12.78
CA VAL A 247 0.45 13.01 -12.97
C VAL A 247 0.53 11.85 -13.94
N MET A 248 1.38 12.01 -14.96
CA MET A 248 1.63 11.02 -16.00
C MET A 248 3.10 10.61 -15.98
N SER A 249 3.35 9.31 -16.06
CA SER A 249 4.70 8.75 -16.21
C SER A 249 4.65 7.31 -16.71
N GLU A 250 5.79 6.75 -17.08
CA GLU A 250 5.92 5.30 -17.20
C GLU A 250 5.56 4.62 -15.86
N PRO A 251 4.99 3.40 -15.89
CA PRO A 251 4.62 2.65 -14.69
C PRO A 251 5.87 2.09 -13.97
N ASP A 252 6.60 2.97 -13.29
CA ASP A 252 7.83 2.65 -12.57
C ASP A 252 7.81 3.25 -11.16
N MET A 253 7.81 2.38 -10.14
CA MET A 253 7.79 2.77 -8.73
C MET A 253 8.95 3.68 -8.31
N LYS A 254 10.07 3.68 -9.04
CA LYS A 254 11.20 4.56 -8.77
C LYS A 254 10.83 6.04 -8.84
N ILE A 255 9.86 6.40 -9.66
CA ILE A 255 9.36 7.78 -9.78
C ILE A 255 8.69 8.23 -8.48
N CYS A 256 7.81 7.40 -7.92
CA CYS A 256 7.12 7.69 -6.67
C CYS A 256 8.08 7.65 -5.47
N ILE A 257 9.03 6.73 -5.46
CA ILE A 257 10.07 6.63 -4.44
C ILE A 257 10.98 7.86 -4.48
N ALA A 258 11.42 8.29 -5.66
CA ALA A 258 12.23 9.50 -5.83
C ALA A 258 11.47 10.75 -5.38
N TYR A 259 10.16 10.83 -5.69
CA TYR A 259 9.30 11.89 -5.17
C TYR A 259 9.31 11.92 -3.63
N GLY A 260 9.05 10.78 -2.98
CA GLY A 260 9.00 10.72 -1.52
C GLY A 260 10.33 11.03 -0.85
N LEU A 261 11.44 10.50 -1.38
CA LEU A 261 12.78 10.77 -0.86
C LEU A 261 13.17 12.25 -1.01
N GLY A 262 12.92 12.82 -2.19
CA GLY A 262 13.34 14.18 -2.53
C GLY A 262 12.43 15.29 -2.05
N TYR A 263 11.16 14.98 -1.75
CA TYR A 263 10.14 15.98 -1.44
C TYR A 263 10.63 17.11 -0.52
N PRO A 264 10.30 18.38 -0.82
CA PRO A 264 9.51 18.88 -1.96
C PRO A 264 10.27 18.99 -3.29
N LYS A 265 11.57 18.69 -3.32
CA LYS A 265 12.38 18.78 -4.53
C LYS A 265 12.23 17.53 -5.39
N LYS A 266 12.36 17.69 -6.71
CA LYS A 266 12.54 16.56 -7.62
C LYS A 266 14.00 16.10 -7.62
N ILE A 267 14.23 14.79 -7.63
CA ILE A 267 15.54 14.17 -7.73
C ILE A 267 15.59 13.21 -8.92
N ASN A 268 16.79 12.83 -9.31
CA ASN A 268 16.98 11.94 -10.46
C ASN A 268 16.41 10.55 -10.22
N THR A 269 15.92 9.95 -11.28
CA THR A 269 15.53 8.53 -11.32
C THR A 269 16.15 7.87 -12.55
N SER A 270 16.35 6.56 -12.50
CA SER A 270 16.76 5.76 -13.67
C SER A 270 15.58 5.32 -14.53
N SER A 271 14.38 5.86 -14.27
CA SER A 271 13.17 5.54 -15.03
C SER A 271 13.23 6.14 -16.43
N LYS A 272 12.61 5.44 -17.37
CA LYS A 272 12.50 5.96 -18.75
C LYS A 272 11.53 7.14 -18.79
N PRO A 273 11.78 8.15 -19.65
CA PRO A 273 10.81 9.20 -19.90
C PRO A 273 9.61 8.63 -20.67
N LEU A 274 8.41 9.14 -20.36
CA LEU A 274 7.20 8.81 -21.12
C LEU A 274 7.32 9.32 -22.56
N ASN A 275 7.07 8.44 -23.53
CA ASN A 275 7.10 8.78 -24.94
C ASN A 275 5.67 8.85 -25.51
N PHE A 276 5.15 10.05 -25.76
CA PHE A 276 3.80 10.26 -26.28
C PHE A 276 3.59 9.80 -27.72
N THR A 277 4.67 9.59 -28.51
CA THR A 277 4.53 9.05 -29.86
C THR A 277 4.29 7.55 -29.87
N GLU A 278 4.76 6.85 -28.85
CA GLU A 278 4.51 5.42 -28.63
C GLU A 278 3.24 5.17 -27.84
N ASN A 279 2.95 6.07 -26.86
CA ASN A 279 1.78 6.01 -25.98
C ASN A 279 0.75 7.06 -26.43
N ASN A 280 0.15 6.86 -27.59
CA ASN A 280 -0.77 7.83 -28.21
C ASN A 280 -2.26 7.60 -27.92
N LEU A 281 -2.59 6.56 -27.14
CA LEU A 281 -3.95 6.22 -26.72
C LEU A 281 -4.07 6.20 -25.21
N LEU A 282 -5.02 6.95 -24.68
CA LEU A 282 -5.41 6.95 -23.28
C LEU A 282 -6.89 6.58 -23.19
N GLU A 283 -7.17 5.41 -22.67
CA GLU A 283 -8.54 4.90 -22.51
C GLU A 283 -9.00 5.03 -21.08
N PHE A 284 -10.29 5.36 -20.92
CA PHE A 284 -10.97 5.41 -19.64
C PHE A 284 -12.26 4.60 -19.73
N ILE A 285 -12.41 3.63 -18.83
CA ILE A 285 -13.53 2.71 -18.80
C ILE A 285 -14.19 2.79 -17.42
N ASN A 286 -15.53 2.85 -17.38
CA ASN A 286 -16.26 2.87 -16.12
C ASN A 286 -16.00 1.58 -15.33
N ILE A 287 -15.69 1.72 -14.03
CA ILE A 287 -15.44 0.59 -13.12
C ILE A 287 -16.66 -0.33 -12.99
N ASP A 288 -17.87 0.19 -13.16
CA ASP A 288 -19.12 -0.59 -13.10
C ASP A 288 -19.22 -1.66 -14.21
N GLN A 289 -18.37 -1.59 -15.24
CA GLN A 289 -18.27 -2.65 -16.25
C GLN A 289 -17.56 -3.91 -15.70
N MET A 290 -16.89 -3.79 -14.55
CA MET A 290 -16.33 -4.92 -13.82
C MET A 290 -17.33 -5.32 -12.73
N ASP A 291 -17.93 -6.51 -12.89
CA ASP A 291 -18.92 -7.07 -11.94
C ASP A 291 -18.23 -7.63 -10.67
N PHE A 292 -17.37 -6.79 -10.03
CA PHE A 292 -16.63 -7.18 -8.83
C PHE A 292 -17.09 -6.36 -7.62
N PRO A 293 -17.33 -7.01 -6.44
CA PRO A 293 -17.89 -6.31 -5.28
C PRO A 293 -16.89 -5.44 -4.52
N SER A 294 -15.61 -5.42 -4.93
CA SER A 294 -14.51 -4.80 -4.18
C SER A 294 -14.71 -3.32 -3.88
N VAL A 295 -15.17 -2.53 -4.88
CA VAL A 295 -15.47 -1.10 -4.70
C VAL A 295 -16.63 -0.92 -3.71
N LYS A 296 -17.64 -1.80 -3.74
CA LYS A 296 -18.74 -1.79 -2.77
C LYS A 296 -18.22 -2.08 -1.36
N PHE A 297 -17.34 -3.08 -1.19
CA PHE A 297 -16.73 -3.37 0.11
C PHE A 297 -15.99 -2.16 0.68
N ALA A 298 -15.23 -1.43 -0.16
CA ALA A 298 -14.56 -0.21 0.27
C ALA A 298 -15.55 0.87 0.73
N LYS A 299 -16.60 1.13 -0.04
CA LYS A 299 -17.66 2.10 0.31
C LYS A 299 -18.34 1.71 1.62
N ASP A 300 -18.70 0.43 1.78
CA ASP A 300 -19.30 -0.07 3.01
C ASP A 300 -18.34 0.11 4.20
N ALA A 301 -17.07 -0.25 4.04
CA ALA A 301 -16.06 -0.08 5.09
C ALA A 301 -15.83 1.40 5.46
N LEU A 302 -15.81 2.28 4.47
CA LEU A 302 -15.68 3.74 4.68
C LEU A 302 -16.87 4.34 5.41
N ASN A 303 -18.08 3.90 5.08
CA ASN A 303 -19.32 4.42 5.66
C ASN A 303 -19.55 3.91 7.09
N LEU A 304 -19.23 2.64 7.35
CA LEU A 304 -19.32 2.04 8.69
C LEU A 304 -18.20 2.53 9.60
N GLY A 305 -16.99 2.73 9.06
CA GLY A 305 -15.85 3.22 9.82
C GLY A 305 -15.36 2.26 10.92
N GLY A 306 -14.79 2.83 11.97
CA GLY A 306 -14.30 2.09 13.14
C GLY A 306 -13.33 0.98 12.77
N ILE A 307 -13.63 -0.25 13.23
CA ILE A 307 -12.78 -1.43 12.98
C ILE A 307 -13.02 -2.10 11.60
N ILE A 308 -14.08 -1.73 10.88
CA ILE A 308 -14.48 -2.46 9.65
C ILE A 308 -13.42 -2.42 8.55
N PRO A 309 -12.70 -1.32 8.30
CA PRO A 309 -11.59 -1.33 7.34
C PRO A 309 -10.49 -2.34 7.68
N ALA A 310 -10.14 -2.48 8.97
CA ALA A 310 -9.18 -3.47 9.43
C ALA A 310 -9.68 -4.91 9.23
N VAL A 311 -10.97 -5.14 9.53
CA VAL A 311 -11.65 -6.43 9.31
C VAL A 311 -11.64 -6.82 7.83
N MET A 312 -12.01 -5.89 6.93
CA MET A 312 -11.99 -6.12 5.49
C MET A 312 -10.58 -6.49 5.01
N ASN A 313 -9.57 -5.75 5.46
CA ASN A 313 -8.17 -6.03 5.08
C ASN A 313 -7.71 -7.40 5.59
N ALA A 314 -8.00 -7.75 6.86
CA ALA A 314 -7.62 -9.04 7.42
C ALA A 314 -8.28 -10.22 6.68
N ALA A 315 -9.57 -10.09 6.34
CA ALA A 315 -10.30 -11.08 5.56
C ALA A 315 -9.70 -11.23 4.15
N ASN A 316 -9.36 -10.12 3.50
CA ASN A 316 -8.71 -10.13 2.19
C ASN A 316 -7.34 -10.82 2.25
N GLU A 317 -6.50 -10.49 3.22
CA GLU A 317 -5.18 -11.12 3.36
C GLU A 317 -5.27 -12.64 3.52
N VAL A 318 -6.20 -13.12 4.35
CA VAL A 318 -6.45 -14.56 4.55
C VAL A 318 -6.95 -15.21 3.26
N ALA A 319 -7.95 -14.63 2.61
CA ALA A 319 -8.53 -15.19 1.39
C ALA A 319 -7.53 -15.25 0.24
N VAL A 320 -6.74 -14.19 0.06
CA VAL A 320 -5.68 -14.12 -0.97
C VAL A 320 -4.61 -15.18 -0.71
N GLU A 321 -4.15 -15.35 0.54
CA GLU A 321 -3.19 -16.40 0.89
C GLU A 321 -3.72 -17.79 0.55
N LYS A 322 -4.98 -18.08 0.93
CA LYS A 322 -5.63 -19.36 0.64
C LYS A 322 -5.82 -19.60 -0.86
N PHE A 323 -6.15 -18.57 -1.63
CA PHE A 323 -6.24 -18.67 -3.08
C PHE A 323 -4.86 -18.94 -3.73
N ILE A 324 -3.79 -18.23 -3.32
CA ILE A 324 -2.44 -18.47 -3.83
C ILE A 324 -1.99 -19.91 -3.58
N ASN A 325 -2.35 -20.46 -2.43
CA ASN A 325 -2.04 -21.85 -2.05
C ASN A 325 -2.97 -22.89 -2.70
N ASN A 326 -3.91 -22.46 -3.57
CA ASN A 326 -4.91 -23.31 -4.21
C ASN A 326 -5.87 -24.03 -3.24
N GLU A 327 -6.10 -23.43 -2.06
CA GLU A 327 -7.02 -23.97 -1.05
C GLU A 327 -8.46 -23.49 -1.27
N ILE A 328 -8.67 -22.37 -1.97
CA ILE A 328 -9.98 -21.84 -2.34
C ILE A 328 -10.01 -21.40 -3.81
N LYS A 329 -11.20 -21.24 -4.37
CA LYS A 329 -11.43 -20.68 -5.72
C LYS A 329 -11.42 -19.14 -5.67
N PHE A 330 -11.20 -18.48 -6.82
CA PHE A 330 -11.08 -17.04 -6.94
C PHE A 330 -12.31 -16.27 -6.41
N ASN A 331 -13.51 -16.72 -6.72
CA ASN A 331 -14.74 -16.09 -6.25
C ASN A 331 -14.89 -16.15 -4.71
N LEU A 332 -14.35 -17.18 -4.06
CA LEU A 332 -14.40 -17.31 -2.59
C LEU A 332 -13.57 -16.25 -1.86
N ILE A 333 -12.72 -15.51 -2.57
CA ILE A 333 -12.07 -14.32 -2.00
C ILE A 333 -13.15 -13.32 -1.56
N PHE A 334 -14.12 -13.03 -2.44
CA PHE A 334 -15.18 -12.06 -2.16
C PHE A 334 -16.17 -12.59 -1.11
N ASP A 335 -16.56 -13.85 -1.21
CA ASP A 335 -17.47 -14.47 -0.26
C ASP A 335 -16.89 -14.47 1.15
N THR A 336 -15.56 -14.70 1.28
CA THR A 336 -14.85 -14.66 2.57
C THR A 336 -14.84 -13.25 3.16
N ILE A 337 -14.57 -12.23 2.34
CA ILE A 337 -14.56 -10.83 2.78
C ILE A 337 -15.96 -10.40 3.21
N GLU A 338 -16.98 -10.67 2.39
CA GLU A 338 -18.36 -10.29 2.68
C GLU A 338 -18.86 -10.95 3.96
N HIS A 339 -18.69 -12.26 4.08
CA HIS A 339 -19.07 -13.00 5.28
C HIS A 339 -18.40 -12.44 6.54
N THR A 340 -17.10 -12.20 6.48
CA THR A 340 -16.36 -11.69 7.64
C THR A 340 -16.83 -10.29 8.02
N MET A 341 -16.98 -9.39 7.05
CA MET A 341 -17.51 -8.04 7.31
C MET A 341 -18.92 -8.11 7.92
N ASP A 342 -19.80 -8.98 7.42
CA ASP A 342 -21.17 -9.10 7.90
C ASP A 342 -21.26 -9.63 9.34
N GLU A 343 -20.38 -10.55 9.73
CA GLU A 343 -20.29 -10.99 11.13
C GLU A 343 -19.91 -9.83 12.07
N PHE A 344 -19.00 -8.95 11.67
CA PHE A 344 -18.57 -7.80 12.48
C PHE A 344 -19.60 -6.66 12.50
N LYS A 345 -20.41 -6.49 11.45
CA LYS A 345 -21.51 -5.50 11.42
C LYS A 345 -22.59 -5.76 12.50
N LYS A 346 -22.70 -7.00 12.99
CA LYS A 346 -23.65 -7.38 14.05
C LYS A 346 -23.22 -6.92 15.45
N GLY A 347 -21.96 -6.53 15.60
CA GLY A 347 -21.37 -6.13 16.88
C GLY A 347 -21.18 -4.63 17.05
N ASP A 348 -20.40 -4.23 18.05
CA ASP A 348 -19.97 -2.86 18.23
C ASP A 348 -18.89 -2.49 17.22
N LEU A 349 -19.13 -1.45 16.42
CA LEU A 349 -18.22 -0.99 15.37
C LEU A 349 -17.04 -0.18 15.92
N LEU A 350 -17.08 0.23 17.17
CA LEU A 350 -16.00 1.00 17.81
C LEU A 350 -15.53 2.17 16.94
N HIS A 351 -16.33 3.22 16.79
CA HIS A 351 -16.05 4.33 15.83
C HIS A 351 -14.69 5.01 16.01
N GLU A 352 -14.15 5.03 17.24
CA GLU A 352 -12.80 5.53 17.54
C GLU A 352 -11.97 4.45 18.25
N PRO A 353 -11.60 3.36 17.57
CA PRO A 353 -10.90 2.25 18.20
C PRO A 353 -9.47 2.63 18.62
N SER A 354 -9.02 2.05 19.76
CA SER A 354 -7.60 2.07 20.10
C SER A 354 -6.80 1.16 19.17
N LEU A 355 -5.47 1.28 19.19
CA LEU A 355 -4.59 0.41 18.41
C LEU A 355 -4.77 -1.07 18.81
N GLU A 356 -4.91 -1.34 20.11
CA GLU A 356 -5.13 -2.68 20.66
C GLU A 356 -6.46 -3.27 20.17
N GLN A 357 -7.50 -2.44 20.10
CA GLN A 357 -8.81 -2.86 19.58
C GLN A 357 -8.74 -3.17 18.08
N ILE A 358 -7.98 -2.40 17.29
CA ILE A 358 -7.75 -2.68 15.87
C ILE A 358 -7.00 -4.00 15.70
N ILE A 359 -5.93 -4.22 16.46
CA ILE A 359 -5.16 -5.48 16.40
C ILE A 359 -6.04 -6.67 16.80
N SER A 360 -6.82 -6.54 17.86
CA SER A 360 -7.77 -7.59 18.28
C SER A 360 -8.86 -7.86 17.23
N ALA A 361 -9.34 -6.82 16.54
CA ALA A 361 -10.31 -6.98 15.46
C ALA A 361 -9.69 -7.69 14.23
N ASP A 362 -8.45 -7.34 13.85
CA ASP A 362 -7.70 -8.02 12.79
C ASP A 362 -7.53 -9.51 13.10
N GLU A 363 -7.08 -9.86 14.31
CA GLU A 363 -6.90 -11.25 14.74
C GLU A 363 -8.21 -12.04 14.70
N LYS A 364 -9.30 -11.47 15.23
CA LYS A 364 -10.64 -12.09 15.20
C LYS A 364 -11.15 -12.25 13.77
N ALA A 365 -10.96 -11.25 12.91
CA ALA A 365 -11.37 -11.31 11.52
C ALA A 365 -10.62 -12.42 10.76
N ARG A 366 -9.32 -12.58 11.00
CA ARG A 366 -8.54 -13.70 10.44
C ARG A 366 -9.10 -15.06 10.89
N PHE A 367 -9.40 -15.20 12.16
CA PHE A 367 -9.99 -16.42 12.69
C PHE A 367 -11.38 -16.71 12.07
N THR A 368 -12.24 -15.69 11.96
CA THR A 368 -13.58 -15.81 11.33
C THR A 368 -13.45 -16.23 9.88
N SER A 369 -12.56 -15.60 9.11
CA SER A 369 -12.29 -15.94 7.71
C SER A 369 -11.80 -17.37 7.53
N LEU A 370 -10.86 -17.83 8.38
CA LEU A 370 -10.35 -19.20 8.33
C LEU A 370 -11.44 -20.23 8.65
N ASN A 371 -12.31 -19.95 9.61
CA ASN A 371 -13.44 -20.84 9.96
C ASN A 371 -14.47 -20.89 8.82
N PHE A 372 -14.79 -19.74 8.21
CA PHE A 372 -15.68 -19.72 7.05
C PHE A 372 -15.14 -20.59 5.92
N ILE A 373 -13.88 -20.38 5.52
CA ILE A 373 -13.22 -21.16 4.46
C ILE A 373 -13.26 -22.65 4.78
N LYS A 374 -12.94 -23.06 6.02
CA LYS A 374 -12.96 -24.46 6.44
C LYS A 374 -14.35 -25.12 6.33
N ASN A 375 -15.42 -24.34 6.49
CA ASN A 375 -16.79 -24.86 6.43
C ASN A 375 -17.33 -24.99 5.00
N ILE A 376 -16.71 -24.35 4.00
CA ILE A 376 -17.14 -24.35 2.60
C ILE A 376 -16.18 -25.12 1.67
N SER A 377 -15.01 -25.53 2.15
CA SER A 377 -14.02 -26.39 1.48
C SER A 377 -14.30 -27.85 1.79
#